data_15107ef809f3852f9846eafa19d35710
#
_entry.id   15107ef809f3852f9846eafa19d35710
#
_cell.length_a   1.000
_cell.length_b   1.000
_cell.length_c   1.000
_cell.angle_alpha   90.00
_cell.angle_beta   90.00
_cell.angle_gamma   90.00
#
_symmetry.space_group_name_H-M   'P 1'
#
loop_
_entity.id
_entity.type
_entity.pdbx_description
1 polymer ?
#
loop_
_entity_poly.entity_id
_entity_poly.type
_entity_poly.pdbx_seq_one_letter_code
_entity_poly.pdbx_strand_id
1 'polypeptide(L)'
;MTQKPDLSFWKLWNLSFGFFGVQIAYALQSANISRIFATLGADPYNLSYFWILPPLMGILVQPIVGTLSDKTWCRFGRRIPYLFVGATVAVLVMCLLPNSGSLGLTVSGAMLFGLIALMFLDTSINMAMQPFKMLVGDMVNEKQKAKAYSIQSFLCNAGSVAGYIFPFLFTFLGIKNVAEEGVVPDSVIWSFYVGAAILILCVIYTTMKVKEWNPQQYAAYNGVAGEVEKEEEGKADWITLLKNAPSTFWKVGLVQFFCWAAFLYLWNYSTGAIAETVWNTTDPKSAEFQAAGNWVGILFAVQAVGSVLWAVVLPQFKNTKMAYSVSLIIGGVGFALIPFLHDQYLQFIPFLMIGAGWAAMLAMPFTFVTNALQGYGHMGAYLGLFNGTICIPQIVAAICGGTILGLVGSHQSDMMIVAGVLLIAGALSVGIIKVKK
;
A
#
# COMPACT_ATOMS: atom_id res chain seq x y z
N MET A 1 23.96 20.71 19.12
CA MET A 1 22.64 20.05 19.09
C MET A 1 22.55 19.12 20.30
N THR A 2 21.51 19.24 21.07
CA THR A 2 21.25 18.31 22.17
C THR A 2 20.81 16.97 21.56
N GLN A 3 21.39 15.86 22.04
CA GLN A 3 21.02 14.55 21.51
C GLN A 3 19.61 14.18 21.97
N LYS A 4 18.80 13.58 21.07
CA LYS A 4 17.50 13.01 21.44
C LYS A 4 17.72 11.90 22.48
N PRO A 5 16.87 11.83 23.53
CA PRO A 5 16.99 10.81 24.55
C PRO A 5 16.72 9.41 23.98
N ASP A 6 17.31 8.40 24.64
CA ASP A 6 16.98 7.02 24.35
C ASP A 6 15.55 6.71 24.83
N LEU A 7 14.77 6.12 23.94
CA LEU A 7 13.40 5.71 24.22
C LEU A 7 13.35 4.23 24.60
N SER A 8 12.50 3.89 25.58
CA SER A 8 12.24 2.50 25.93
C SER A 8 11.56 1.75 24.78
N PHE A 9 11.62 0.41 24.80
CA PHE A 9 10.92 -0.43 23.81
C PHE A 9 9.44 -0.05 23.70
N TRP A 10 8.76 0.13 24.80
CA TRP A 10 7.33 0.46 24.81
C TRP A 10 7.04 1.87 24.27
N LYS A 11 7.93 2.83 24.47
CA LYS A 11 7.79 4.15 23.83
C LYS A 11 7.96 4.06 22.31
N LEU A 12 8.93 3.27 21.83
CA LEU A 12 9.10 3.00 20.39
C LEU A 12 7.89 2.26 19.81
N TRP A 13 7.35 1.28 20.54
CA TRP A 13 6.13 0.56 20.15
C TRP A 13 4.94 1.50 20.04
N ASN A 14 4.73 2.34 21.03
CA ASN A 14 3.60 3.28 21.08
C ASN A 14 3.63 4.29 19.92
N LEU A 15 4.80 4.71 19.45
CA LEU A 15 4.94 5.62 18.31
C LEU A 15 4.28 5.09 17.03
N SER A 16 4.28 3.78 16.84
CA SER A 16 3.80 3.14 15.61
C SER A 16 2.57 2.26 15.82
N PHE A 17 2.07 2.12 17.06
CA PHE A 17 0.99 1.18 17.36
C PHE A 17 -0.31 1.49 16.57
N GLY A 18 -0.67 2.77 16.44
CA GLY A 18 -1.84 3.15 15.66
C GLY A 18 -1.71 2.83 14.16
N PHE A 19 -0.50 2.66 13.67
CA PHE A 19 -0.26 2.27 12.29
C PHE A 19 -0.75 0.84 11.99
N PHE A 20 -0.79 -0.04 12.99
CA PHE A 20 -1.45 -1.34 12.88
C PHE A 20 -2.91 -1.20 12.42
N GLY A 21 -3.67 -0.31 13.04
CA GLY A 21 -5.07 -0.03 12.65
C GLY A 21 -5.19 0.58 11.25
N VAL A 22 -4.30 1.52 10.90
CA VAL A 22 -4.28 2.13 9.55
C VAL A 22 -3.99 1.08 8.48
N GLN A 23 -3.11 0.13 8.75
CA GLN A 23 -2.80 -0.94 7.81
C GLN A 23 -3.93 -1.96 7.67
N ILE A 24 -4.73 -2.20 8.70
CA ILE A 24 -5.97 -2.97 8.57
C ILE A 24 -6.91 -2.31 7.57
N ALA A 25 -7.13 -1.01 7.69
CA ALA A 25 -7.96 -0.26 6.74
C ALA A 25 -7.44 -0.34 5.31
N TYR A 26 -6.14 -0.15 5.13
CA TYR A 26 -5.48 -0.25 3.83
C TYR A 26 -5.58 -1.66 3.22
N ALA A 27 -5.40 -2.70 4.04
CA ALA A 27 -5.50 -4.09 3.60
C ALA A 27 -6.94 -4.47 3.21
N LEU A 28 -7.94 -4.06 3.99
CA LEU A 28 -9.35 -4.26 3.67
C LEU A 28 -9.71 -3.57 2.35
N GLN A 29 -9.24 -2.35 2.15
CA GLN A 29 -9.41 -1.62 0.89
C GLN A 29 -8.76 -2.39 -0.26
N SER A 30 -7.47 -2.70 -0.17
CA SER A 30 -6.70 -3.32 -1.25
C SER A 30 -7.26 -4.68 -1.67
N ALA A 31 -7.73 -5.49 -0.73
CA ALA A 31 -8.28 -6.82 -1.01
C ALA A 31 -9.71 -6.79 -1.51
N ASN A 32 -10.51 -5.76 -1.18
CA ASN A 32 -11.95 -5.80 -1.37
C ASN A 32 -12.51 -4.73 -2.33
N ILE A 33 -11.74 -3.75 -2.79
CA ILE A 33 -12.26 -2.71 -3.71
C ILE A 33 -12.85 -3.35 -4.97
N SER A 34 -12.10 -4.18 -5.67
CA SER A 34 -12.56 -4.82 -6.90
C SER A 34 -13.75 -5.73 -6.63
N ARG A 35 -13.74 -6.46 -5.51
CA ARG A 35 -14.86 -7.28 -5.07
C ARG A 35 -16.12 -6.46 -4.82
N ILE A 36 -16.00 -5.35 -4.10
CA ILE A 36 -17.13 -4.46 -3.79
C ILE A 36 -17.71 -3.88 -5.08
N PHE A 37 -16.90 -3.27 -5.93
CA PHE A 37 -17.40 -2.63 -7.15
C PHE A 37 -17.94 -3.65 -8.17
N ALA A 38 -17.33 -4.83 -8.29
CA ALA A 38 -17.86 -5.91 -9.10
C ALA A 38 -19.25 -6.38 -8.60
N THR A 39 -19.40 -6.52 -7.28
CA THR A 39 -20.69 -6.88 -6.65
C THR A 39 -21.75 -5.79 -6.88
N LEU A 40 -21.36 -4.51 -6.87
CA LEU A 40 -22.25 -3.39 -7.19
C LEU A 40 -22.70 -3.35 -8.65
N GLY A 41 -22.01 -4.08 -9.53
CA GLY A 41 -22.35 -4.17 -10.97
C GLY A 41 -21.35 -3.52 -11.91
N ALA A 42 -20.13 -3.21 -11.45
CA ALA A 42 -19.09 -2.69 -12.33
C ALA A 42 -18.63 -3.72 -13.35
N ASP A 43 -18.54 -3.28 -14.62
CA ASP A 43 -17.99 -4.08 -15.71
C ASP A 43 -16.49 -4.34 -15.48
N PRO A 44 -15.98 -5.57 -15.69
CA PRO A 44 -14.56 -5.89 -15.56
C PRO A 44 -13.63 -4.96 -16.36
N TYR A 45 -14.06 -4.48 -17.53
CA TYR A 45 -13.29 -3.53 -18.34
C TYR A 45 -13.16 -2.14 -17.71
N ASN A 46 -14.14 -1.74 -16.91
CA ASN A 46 -14.16 -0.44 -16.22
C ASN A 46 -13.68 -0.52 -14.78
N LEU A 47 -13.53 -1.73 -14.23
CA LEU A 47 -13.14 -1.95 -12.84
C LEU A 47 -11.80 -1.31 -12.52
N SER A 48 -10.88 -1.32 -13.46
CA SER A 48 -9.55 -0.74 -13.36
C SER A 48 -9.54 0.77 -13.08
N TYR A 49 -10.55 1.50 -13.53
CA TYR A 49 -10.61 2.96 -13.30
C TYR A 49 -10.78 3.34 -11.82
N PHE A 50 -11.40 2.49 -11.02
CA PHE A 50 -11.50 2.73 -9.58
C PHE A 50 -10.12 2.71 -8.89
N TRP A 51 -9.16 2.02 -9.47
CA TRP A 51 -7.79 1.89 -8.96
C TRP A 51 -6.89 3.10 -9.29
N ILE A 52 -7.40 4.11 -9.97
CA ILE A 52 -6.70 5.38 -10.16
C ILE A 52 -6.65 6.16 -8.85
N LEU A 53 -7.68 6.05 -8.01
CA LEU A 53 -7.83 6.87 -6.81
C LEU A 53 -6.73 6.61 -5.74
N PRO A 54 -6.42 5.37 -5.34
CA PRO A 54 -5.42 5.14 -4.31
C PRO A 54 -4.06 5.78 -4.60
N PRO A 55 -3.41 5.56 -5.75
CA PRO A 55 -2.13 6.20 -6.05
C PRO A 55 -2.26 7.71 -6.28
N LEU A 56 -3.37 8.18 -6.84
CA LEU A 56 -3.61 9.61 -7.03
C LEU A 56 -3.71 10.34 -5.69
N MET A 57 -4.47 9.81 -4.73
CA MET A 57 -4.56 10.37 -3.39
C MET A 57 -3.22 10.27 -2.66
N GLY A 58 -2.47 9.19 -2.84
CA GLY A 58 -1.13 9.06 -2.28
C GLY A 58 -0.17 10.16 -2.73
N ILE A 59 -0.16 10.47 -4.02
CA ILE A 59 0.73 11.51 -4.58
C ILE A 59 0.31 12.93 -4.22
N LEU A 60 -0.99 13.18 -4.00
CA LEU A 60 -1.52 14.50 -3.68
C LEU A 60 -1.55 14.76 -2.17
N VAL A 61 -2.10 13.83 -1.39
CA VAL A 61 -2.41 14.07 0.03
C VAL A 61 -1.17 14.01 0.91
N GLN A 62 -0.25 13.06 0.69
CA GLN A 62 0.91 12.88 1.56
C GLN A 62 1.81 14.13 1.62
N PRO A 63 2.20 14.76 0.51
CA PRO A 63 3.00 16.00 0.55
C PRO A 63 2.26 17.17 1.21
N ILE A 64 0.96 17.29 0.95
CA ILE A 64 0.13 18.37 1.53
C ILE A 64 0.08 18.22 3.05
N VAL A 65 -0.25 17.02 3.53
CA VAL A 65 -0.31 16.74 4.99
C VAL A 65 1.06 16.86 5.63
N GLY A 66 2.11 16.40 4.96
CA GLY A 66 3.48 16.59 5.41
C GLY A 66 3.79 18.06 5.67
N THR A 67 3.60 18.90 4.67
CA THR A 67 3.87 20.34 4.74
C THR A 67 2.99 21.06 5.77
N LEU A 68 1.69 20.75 5.79
CA LEU A 68 0.77 21.37 6.76
C LEU A 68 1.11 20.98 8.19
N SER A 69 1.42 19.70 8.42
CA SER A 69 1.80 19.24 9.75
C SER A 69 3.13 19.80 10.24
N ASP A 70 4.04 20.15 9.32
CA ASP A 70 5.30 20.82 9.67
C ASP A 70 5.07 22.24 10.25
N LYS A 71 4.01 22.91 9.82
CA LYS A 71 3.65 24.27 10.26
C LYS A 71 2.69 24.29 11.45
N THR A 72 2.13 23.16 11.81
CA THR A 72 1.12 23.08 12.89
C THR A 72 1.81 22.89 14.23
N TRP A 73 1.43 23.74 15.19
CA TRP A 73 1.82 23.62 16.59
C TRP A 73 0.59 23.84 17.46
N CYS A 74 0.14 22.79 18.13
CA CYS A 74 -0.97 22.87 19.07
C CYS A 74 -0.68 22.05 20.34
N ARG A 75 -1.57 22.11 21.32
CA ARG A 75 -1.40 21.41 22.61
C ARG A 75 -1.31 19.88 22.49
N PHE A 76 -1.80 19.31 21.38
CA PHE A 76 -1.75 17.89 21.12
C PHE A 76 -0.51 17.46 20.36
N GLY A 77 0.29 18.40 19.91
CA GLY A 77 1.47 18.17 19.10
C GLY A 77 1.32 18.70 17.68
N ARG A 78 2.15 18.21 16.81
CA ARG A 78 2.35 18.64 15.44
C ARG A 78 1.75 17.64 14.44
N ARG A 79 1.98 16.35 14.66
CA ARG A 79 1.57 15.24 13.78
C ARG A 79 0.25 14.61 14.22
N ILE A 80 0.06 14.48 15.52
CA ILE A 80 -1.09 13.78 16.11
C ILE A 80 -2.44 14.33 15.67
N PRO A 81 -2.68 15.64 15.53
CA PRO A 81 -3.98 16.15 15.04
C PRO A 81 -4.36 15.60 13.67
N TYR A 82 -3.41 15.56 12.73
CA TYR A 82 -3.65 15.04 11.38
C TYR A 82 -3.93 13.55 11.36
N LEU A 83 -3.18 12.80 12.17
CA LEU A 83 -3.36 11.37 12.36
C LEU A 83 -4.76 11.07 12.92
N PHE A 84 -5.18 11.80 13.93
CA PHE A 84 -6.48 11.61 14.58
C PHE A 84 -7.64 11.97 13.65
N VAL A 85 -7.58 13.11 12.98
CA VAL A 85 -8.61 13.55 12.02
C VAL A 85 -8.70 12.57 10.84
N GLY A 86 -7.56 12.19 10.26
CA GLY A 86 -7.52 11.23 9.17
C GLY A 86 -8.14 9.89 9.56
N ALA A 87 -7.77 9.35 10.72
CA ALA A 87 -8.34 8.10 11.22
C ALA A 87 -9.85 8.20 11.51
N THR A 88 -10.32 9.30 12.07
CA THR A 88 -11.75 9.52 12.36
C THR A 88 -12.57 9.54 11.07
N VAL A 89 -12.12 10.26 10.05
CA VAL A 89 -12.79 10.29 8.75
C VAL A 89 -12.74 8.91 8.09
N ALA A 90 -11.59 8.21 8.15
CA ALA A 90 -11.45 6.86 7.62
C ALA A 90 -12.45 5.88 8.25
N VAL A 91 -12.65 5.93 9.56
CA VAL A 91 -13.61 5.10 10.29
C VAL A 91 -15.04 5.31 9.78
N LEU A 92 -15.46 6.57 9.61
CA LEU A 92 -16.78 6.88 9.09
C LEU A 92 -16.97 6.34 7.67
N VAL A 93 -15.98 6.52 6.82
CA VAL A 93 -16.04 6.08 5.41
C VAL A 93 -15.94 4.56 5.29
N MET A 94 -15.18 3.90 6.14
CA MET A 94 -15.14 2.42 6.20
C MET A 94 -16.50 1.82 6.53
N CYS A 95 -17.34 2.52 7.29
CA CYS A 95 -18.71 2.11 7.55
C CYS A 95 -19.65 2.38 6.35
N LEU A 96 -19.35 3.38 5.53
CA LEU A 96 -20.20 3.77 4.40
C LEU A 96 -19.90 2.99 3.13
N LEU A 97 -18.63 2.79 2.79
CA LEU A 97 -18.20 2.20 1.52
C LEU A 97 -18.81 0.81 1.25
N PRO A 98 -18.75 -0.17 2.16
CA PRO A 98 -19.30 -1.49 1.89
C PRO A 98 -20.84 -1.52 1.85
N ASN A 99 -21.51 -0.49 2.35
CA ASN A 99 -22.96 -0.34 2.33
C ASN A 99 -23.50 0.38 1.09
N SER A 100 -22.66 0.68 0.11
CA SER A 100 -23.06 1.44 -1.10
C SER A 100 -24.23 0.80 -1.84
N GLY A 101 -24.34 -0.52 -1.86
CA GLY A 101 -25.43 -1.25 -2.49
C GLY A 101 -26.73 -1.36 -1.67
N SER A 102 -26.70 -0.98 -0.40
CA SER A 102 -27.84 -1.13 0.55
C SER A 102 -28.66 0.15 0.72
N LEU A 103 -28.32 1.24 0.03
CA LEU A 103 -28.93 2.56 0.22
C LEU A 103 -30.18 2.79 -0.64
N GLY A 104 -30.67 1.78 -1.36
CA GLY A 104 -31.80 1.93 -2.27
C GLY A 104 -31.53 2.79 -3.50
N LEU A 105 -30.24 2.98 -3.86
CA LEU A 105 -29.81 3.71 -5.02
C LEU A 105 -29.86 2.83 -6.28
N THR A 106 -29.92 3.48 -7.45
CA THR A 106 -29.69 2.79 -8.72
C THR A 106 -28.25 2.24 -8.77
N VAL A 107 -27.97 1.28 -9.67
CA VAL A 107 -26.62 0.73 -9.87
C VAL A 107 -25.60 1.84 -10.09
N SER A 108 -25.90 2.79 -10.97
CA SER A 108 -25.01 3.95 -11.22
C SER A 108 -24.87 4.85 -10.00
N GLY A 109 -25.94 5.05 -9.25
CA GLY A 109 -25.91 5.83 -8.01
C GLY A 109 -25.10 5.16 -6.91
N ALA A 110 -25.22 3.84 -6.74
CA ALA A 110 -24.43 3.07 -5.80
C ALA A 110 -22.94 3.08 -6.16
N MET A 111 -22.59 2.96 -7.43
CA MET A 111 -21.21 3.06 -7.91
C MET A 111 -20.62 4.46 -7.69
N LEU A 112 -21.39 5.51 -7.97
CA LEU A 112 -20.94 6.90 -7.73
C LEU A 112 -20.74 7.15 -6.23
N PHE A 113 -21.66 6.70 -5.40
CA PHE A 113 -21.52 6.79 -3.94
C PHE A 113 -20.27 6.05 -3.44
N GLY A 114 -20.05 4.82 -3.92
CA GLY A 114 -18.87 4.02 -3.61
C GLY A 114 -17.57 4.68 -4.06
N LEU A 115 -17.56 5.29 -5.25
CA LEU A 115 -16.41 6.04 -5.78
C LEU A 115 -16.06 7.25 -4.91
N ILE A 116 -17.06 8.03 -4.51
CA ILE A 116 -16.87 9.19 -3.62
C ILE A 116 -16.38 8.71 -2.25
N ALA A 117 -16.99 7.67 -1.70
CA ALA A 117 -16.56 7.07 -0.43
C ALA A 117 -15.11 6.57 -0.53
N LEU A 118 -14.73 5.89 -1.61
CA LEU A 118 -13.37 5.44 -1.85
C LEU A 118 -12.37 6.61 -1.90
N MET A 119 -12.71 7.70 -2.57
CA MET A 119 -11.87 8.90 -2.62
C MET A 119 -11.63 9.47 -1.22
N PHE A 120 -12.67 9.58 -0.38
CA PHE A 120 -12.52 10.03 1.00
C PHE A 120 -11.73 9.04 1.85
N LEU A 121 -11.90 7.74 1.64
CA LEU A 121 -11.14 6.70 2.34
C LEU A 121 -9.65 6.79 2.02
N ASP A 122 -9.30 6.89 0.75
CA ASP A 122 -7.91 7.04 0.31
C ASP A 122 -7.27 8.30 0.86
N THR A 123 -7.99 9.43 0.80
CA THR A 123 -7.55 10.70 1.37
C THR A 123 -7.28 10.56 2.86
N SER A 124 -8.20 9.96 3.60
CA SER A 124 -8.13 9.82 5.05
C SER A 124 -7.03 8.86 5.50
N ILE A 125 -6.88 7.74 4.82
CA ILE A 125 -5.80 6.77 5.10
C ILE A 125 -4.44 7.43 4.86
N ASN A 126 -4.25 8.13 3.75
CA ASN A 126 -3.00 8.82 3.46
C ASN A 126 -2.73 9.96 4.45
N MET A 127 -3.77 10.67 4.88
CA MET A 127 -3.67 11.71 5.90
C MET A 127 -3.25 11.16 7.27
N ALA A 128 -3.71 9.97 7.64
CA ALA A 128 -3.30 9.28 8.86
C ALA A 128 -1.91 8.63 8.73
N MET A 129 -1.61 8.06 7.57
CA MET A 129 -0.38 7.31 7.33
C MET A 129 0.87 8.20 7.37
N GLN A 130 0.81 9.39 6.80
CA GLN A 130 1.96 10.29 6.69
C GLN A 130 2.53 10.70 8.05
N PRO A 131 1.74 11.11 9.06
CA PRO A 131 2.24 11.41 10.39
C PRO A 131 2.99 10.25 11.05
N PHE A 132 2.55 9.00 10.88
CA PHE A 132 3.26 7.86 11.44
C PHE A 132 4.66 7.70 10.88
N LYS A 133 4.83 7.92 9.58
CA LYS A 133 6.15 7.87 8.94
C LYS A 133 7.08 8.96 9.49
N MET A 134 6.53 10.13 9.79
CA MET A 134 7.29 11.29 10.25
C MET A 134 7.60 11.24 11.75
N LEU A 135 6.72 10.70 12.59
CA LEU A 135 6.92 10.62 14.05
C LEU A 135 8.23 9.93 14.44
N VAL A 136 8.56 8.83 13.77
CA VAL A 136 9.82 8.11 14.03
C VAL A 136 11.02 9.01 13.74
N GLY A 137 11.01 9.72 12.62
CA GLY A 137 12.06 10.66 12.25
C GLY A 137 12.20 11.82 13.24
N ASP A 138 11.06 12.38 13.67
CA ASP A 138 11.02 13.54 14.56
C ASP A 138 11.47 13.18 15.99
N MET A 139 11.11 12.00 16.50
CA MET A 139 11.22 11.66 17.93
C MET A 139 12.36 10.69 18.28
N VAL A 140 12.82 9.88 17.33
CA VAL A 140 13.80 8.83 17.61
C VAL A 140 15.22 9.28 17.26
N ASN A 141 16.19 8.97 18.13
CA ASN A 141 17.61 9.23 17.85
C ASN A 141 18.18 8.26 16.78
N GLU A 142 19.31 8.62 16.18
CA GLU A 142 19.92 7.83 15.10
C GLU A 142 20.25 6.39 15.50
N LYS A 143 20.64 6.16 16.77
CA LYS A 143 20.99 4.83 17.27
C LYS A 143 19.80 3.87 17.29
N GLN A 144 18.59 4.40 17.53
CA GLN A 144 17.38 3.61 17.70
C GLN A 144 16.48 3.62 16.46
N LYS A 145 16.76 4.43 15.43
CA LYS A 145 15.93 4.53 14.21
C LYS A 145 15.69 3.18 13.55
N ALA A 146 16.72 2.37 13.36
CA ALA A 146 16.60 1.06 12.76
C ALA A 146 15.63 0.16 13.53
N LYS A 147 15.72 0.15 14.87
CA LYS A 147 14.80 -0.59 15.75
C LYS A 147 13.38 -0.04 15.68
N ALA A 148 13.21 1.28 15.67
CA ALA A 148 11.90 1.92 15.58
C ALA A 148 11.20 1.60 14.25
N TYR A 149 11.91 1.67 13.13
CA TYR A 149 11.37 1.29 11.83
C TYR A 149 11.08 -0.21 11.70
N SER A 150 11.88 -1.06 12.36
CA SER A 150 11.59 -2.50 12.42
C SER A 150 10.28 -2.79 13.16
N ILE A 151 10.04 -2.10 14.29
CA ILE A 151 8.78 -2.20 15.05
C ILE A 151 7.62 -1.69 14.18
N GLN A 152 7.78 -0.56 13.51
CA GLN A 152 6.78 0.00 12.61
C GLN A 152 6.45 -0.97 11.48
N SER A 153 7.45 -1.55 10.84
CA SER A 153 7.29 -2.54 9.77
C SER A 153 6.55 -3.79 10.26
N PHE A 154 6.89 -4.28 11.45
CA PHE A 154 6.18 -5.41 12.07
C PHE A 154 4.70 -5.10 12.28
N LEU A 155 4.38 -3.95 12.86
CA LEU A 155 2.99 -3.54 13.11
C LEU A 155 2.20 -3.34 11.80
N CYS A 156 2.84 -2.77 10.78
CA CYS A 156 2.24 -2.62 9.45
C CYS A 156 1.89 -3.98 8.84
N ASN A 157 2.83 -4.90 8.83
CA ASN A 157 2.62 -6.24 8.25
C ASN A 157 1.58 -7.04 9.04
N ALA A 158 1.62 -6.98 10.37
CA ALA A 158 0.62 -7.63 11.23
C ALA A 158 -0.79 -7.07 10.98
N GLY A 159 -0.93 -5.75 10.83
CA GLY A 159 -2.18 -5.10 10.49
C GLY A 159 -2.70 -5.51 9.11
N SER A 160 -1.81 -5.57 8.12
CA SER A 160 -2.17 -6.00 6.77
C SER A 160 -2.67 -7.44 6.76
N VAL A 161 -1.98 -8.37 7.42
CA VAL A 161 -2.40 -9.78 7.51
C VAL A 161 -3.75 -9.90 8.20
N ALA A 162 -3.97 -9.18 9.30
CA ALA A 162 -5.26 -9.17 9.99
C ALA A 162 -6.39 -8.68 9.07
N GLY A 163 -6.20 -7.57 8.37
CA GLY A 163 -7.19 -7.03 7.44
C GLY A 163 -7.52 -7.98 6.29
N TYR A 164 -6.52 -8.63 5.72
CA TYR A 164 -6.71 -9.60 4.64
C TYR A 164 -7.52 -10.83 5.06
N ILE A 165 -7.36 -11.29 6.29
CA ILE A 165 -8.00 -12.52 6.79
C ILE A 165 -9.45 -12.27 7.23
N PHE A 166 -9.85 -11.06 7.58
CA PHE A 166 -11.14 -10.79 8.21
C PHE A 166 -12.36 -11.34 7.47
N PRO A 167 -12.56 -11.16 6.16
CA PRO A 167 -13.76 -11.70 5.50
C PRO A 167 -13.84 -13.23 5.59
N PHE A 168 -12.72 -13.92 5.44
CA PHE A 168 -12.66 -15.36 5.62
C PHE A 168 -12.95 -15.78 7.06
N LEU A 169 -12.31 -15.12 8.02
CA LEU A 169 -12.51 -15.40 9.45
C LEU A 169 -13.97 -15.23 9.87
N PHE A 170 -14.61 -14.15 9.45
CA PHE A 170 -15.99 -13.89 9.80
C PHE A 170 -16.96 -14.89 9.14
N THR A 171 -16.68 -15.31 7.92
CA THR A 171 -17.42 -16.40 7.27
C THR A 171 -17.24 -17.71 8.03
N PHE A 172 -16.03 -18.02 8.46
CA PHE A 172 -15.75 -19.21 9.28
C PHE A 172 -16.50 -19.16 10.63
N LEU A 173 -16.66 -17.98 11.21
CA LEU A 173 -17.43 -17.77 12.45
C LEU A 173 -18.96 -17.75 12.24
N GLY A 174 -19.44 -17.99 11.01
CA GLY A 174 -20.85 -18.13 10.70
C GLY A 174 -21.54 -16.86 10.16
N ILE A 175 -20.79 -15.79 9.87
CA ILE A 175 -21.36 -14.61 9.20
C ILE A 175 -21.54 -14.92 7.71
N LYS A 176 -22.69 -14.54 7.17
CA LYS A 176 -23.06 -14.83 5.77
C LYS A 176 -22.09 -14.17 4.79
N ASN A 177 -21.65 -14.96 3.80
CA ASN A 177 -20.79 -14.51 2.70
C ASN A 177 -21.54 -14.36 1.37
N VAL A 178 -22.85 -14.43 1.41
CA VAL A 178 -23.75 -14.26 0.26
C VAL A 178 -24.81 -13.25 0.65
N ALA A 179 -25.18 -12.37 -0.27
CA ALA A 179 -26.18 -11.35 -0.10
C ALA A 179 -27.12 -11.29 -1.31
N GLU A 180 -28.11 -10.42 -1.25
CA GLU A 180 -28.96 -10.08 -2.38
C GLU A 180 -28.14 -9.46 -3.52
N GLU A 181 -28.72 -9.47 -4.71
CA GLU A 181 -28.09 -8.91 -5.90
C GLU A 181 -27.74 -7.42 -5.70
N GLY A 182 -26.50 -7.07 -5.98
CA GLY A 182 -25.98 -5.70 -5.83
C GLY A 182 -25.64 -5.28 -4.40
N VAL A 183 -25.72 -6.18 -3.43
CA VAL A 183 -25.38 -5.94 -2.03
C VAL A 183 -24.13 -6.71 -1.65
N VAL A 184 -23.20 -6.03 -1.00
CA VAL A 184 -21.96 -6.62 -0.50
C VAL A 184 -22.30 -7.58 0.66
N PRO A 185 -21.69 -8.78 0.73
CA PRO A 185 -21.94 -9.73 1.81
C PRO A 185 -21.61 -9.19 3.20
N ASP A 186 -22.35 -9.64 4.19
CA ASP A 186 -22.17 -9.25 5.61
C ASP A 186 -20.74 -9.53 6.12
N SER A 187 -20.10 -10.60 5.63
CA SER A 187 -18.72 -10.92 5.99
C SER A 187 -17.75 -9.79 5.65
N VAL A 188 -17.95 -9.12 4.53
CA VAL A 188 -17.15 -7.96 4.11
C VAL A 188 -17.55 -6.72 4.90
N ILE A 189 -18.84 -6.47 5.07
CA ILE A 189 -19.37 -5.32 5.83
C ILE A 189 -18.83 -5.35 7.26
N TRP A 190 -18.97 -6.48 7.94
CA TRP A 190 -18.45 -6.64 9.31
C TRP A 190 -16.93 -6.55 9.38
N SER A 191 -16.21 -6.99 8.35
CA SER A 191 -14.77 -6.81 8.27
C SER A 191 -14.36 -5.34 8.29
N PHE A 192 -15.10 -4.51 7.56
CA PHE A 192 -14.89 -3.05 7.56
C PHE A 192 -15.29 -2.41 8.90
N TYR A 193 -16.38 -2.84 9.51
CA TYR A 193 -16.82 -2.33 10.81
C TYR A 193 -15.81 -2.65 11.92
N VAL A 194 -15.38 -3.90 12.01
CA VAL A 194 -14.39 -4.32 13.02
C VAL A 194 -13.03 -3.68 12.74
N GLY A 195 -12.62 -3.61 11.47
CA GLY A 195 -11.42 -2.89 11.07
C GLY A 195 -11.45 -1.41 11.45
N ALA A 196 -12.59 -0.75 11.26
CA ALA A 196 -12.80 0.63 11.67
C ALA A 196 -12.71 0.80 13.20
N ALA A 197 -13.33 -0.11 13.96
CA ALA A 197 -13.25 -0.09 15.43
C ALA A 197 -11.81 -0.27 15.92
N ILE A 198 -11.06 -1.20 15.34
CA ILE A 198 -9.65 -1.41 15.67
C ILE A 198 -8.81 -0.19 15.30
N LEU A 199 -9.03 0.40 14.13
CA LEU A 199 -8.34 1.61 13.67
C LEU A 199 -8.50 2.74 14.69
N ILE A 200 -9.72 3.08 15.06
CA ILE A 200 -9.95 4.20 15.97
C ILE A 200 -9.40 3.92 17.37
N LEU A 201 -9.54 2.69 17.88
CA LEU A 201 -8.98 2.31 19.19
C LEU A 201 -7.45 2.38 19.19
N CYS A 202 -6.80 1.89 18.14
CA CYS A 202 -5.35 1.97 18.01
C CYS A 202 -4.85 3.42 17.91
N VAL A 203 -5.55 4.26 17.18
CA VAL A 203 -5.19 5.68 17.03
C VAL A 203 -5.44 6.45 18.31
N ILE A 204 -6.55 6.21 19.02
CA ILE A 204 -6.80 6.79 20.36
C ILE A 204 -5.66 6.38 21.31
N TYR A 205 -5.29 5.11 21.34
CA TYR A 205 -4.19 4.62 22.17
C TYR A 205 -2.88 5.38 21.87
N THR A 206 -2.51 5.48 20.59
CA THR A 206 -1.31 6.22 20.17
C THR A 206 -1.38 7.69 20.58
N THR A 207 -2.52 8.34 20.34
CA THR A 207 -2.74 9.76 20.71
C THR A 207 -2.59 10.01 22.22
N MET A 208 -3.05 9.06 23.03
CA MET A 208 -2.95 9.16 24.51
C MET A 208 -1.53 8.89 25.02
N LYS A 209 -0.80 7.98 24.38
CA LYS A 209 0.52 7.50 24.87
C LYS A 209 1.69 8.30 24.31
N VAL A 210 1.57 8.84 23.11
CA VAL A 210 2.62 9.60 22.44
C VAL A 210 2.47 11.08 22.78
N LYS A 211 3.54 11.63 23.37
CA LYS A 211 3.68 13.09 23.57
C LYS A 211 4.78 13.57 22.64
N GLU A 212 4.42 14.34 21.64
CA GLU A 212 5.38 14.97 20.75
C GLU A 212 6.22 16.02 21.50
N TRP A 213 7.42 16.28 20.99
CA TRP A 213 8.24 17.37 21.48
C TRP A 213 7.52 18.71 21.32
N ASN A 214 7.61 19.56 22.35
CA ASN A 214 7.17 20.95 22.21
C ASN A 214 8.10 21.71 21.24
N PRO A 215 7.71 22.90 20.74
CA PRO A 215 8.53 23.64 19.78
C PRO A 215 9.97 23.88 20.20
N GLN A 216 10.19 24.15 21.50
CA GLN A 216 11.53 24.40 22.05
C GLN A 216 12.38 23.12 22.09
N GLN A 217 11.79 22.02 22.53
CA GLN A 217 12.46 20.71 22.53
C GLN A 217 12.75 20.23 21.10
N TYR A 218 11.79 20.42 20.20
CA TYR A 218 11.95 20.07 18.78
C TYR A 218 13.14 20.81 18.17
N ALA A 219 13.20 22.14 18.36
CA ALA A 219 14.31 22.98 17.88
C ALA A 219 15.65 22.58 18.52
N ALA A 220 15.68 22.23 19.82
CA ALA A 220 16.88 21.78 20.50
C ALA A 220 17.40 20.44 19.96
N TYR A 221 16.51 19.50 19.62
CA TYR A 221 16.87 18.16 19.15
C TYR A 221 17.11 18.07 17.65
N ASN A 222 16.33 18.78 16.85
CA ASN A 222 16.41 18.71 15.39
C ASN A 222 17.15 19.91 14.76
N GLY A 223 17.40 20.97 15.55
CA GLY A 223 18.10 22.19 15.15
C GLY A 223 17.25 23.11 14.27
N VAL A 224 17.56 24.41 14.33
CA VAL A 224 16.96 25.42 13.44
C VAL A 224 17.37 25.16 11.98
N ALA A 225 18.55 24.54 11.76
CA ALA A 225 19.03 24.13 10.45
C ALA A 225 18.10 23.15 9.72
N GLY A 226 17.41 22.28 10.46
CA GLY A 226 16.42 21.36 9.86
C GLY A 226 15.20 22.06 9.29
N GLU A 227 14.84 23.25 9.78
CA GLU A 227 13.78 24.09 9.21
C GLU A 227 14.26 24.88 8.00
N VAL A 228 15.49 25.37 8.04
CA VAL A 228 16.10 26.10 6.92
C VAL A 228 16.40 25.15 5.74
N GLU A 229 16.91 23.94 6.00
CA GLU A 229 17.09 22.93 4.96
C GLU A 229 15.76 22.50 4.34
N LYS A 230 14.69 22.35 5.15
CA LYS A 230 13.34 22.06 4.64
C LYS A 230 12.71 23.24 3.89
N GLU A 231 13.00 24.47 4.28
CA GLU A 231 12.55 25.66 3.53
C GLU A 231 13.33 25.83 2.22
N GLU A 232 14.62 25.49 2.18
CA GLU A 232 15.40 25.45 0.95
C GLU A 232 15.00 24.29 0.06
N GLU A 233 14.74 23.10 0.61
CA GLU A 233 14.19 21.96 -0.14
C GLU A 233 12.80 22.29 -0.74
N GLY A 234 11.94 23.03 -0.02
CA GLY A 234 10.64 23.48 -0.52
C GLY A 234 10.69 24.54 -1.61
N LYS A 235 11.85 25.18 -1.83
CA LYS A 235 12.09 26.16 -2.89
C LYS A 235 12.80 25.56 -4.11
N ALA A 236 13.22 24.28 -4.05
CA ALA A 236 13.85 23.63 -5.16
C ALA A 236 12.85 23.47 -6.32
N ASP A 237 13.21 23.98 -7.49
CA ASP A 237 12.41 23.78 -8.70
C ASP A 237 12.45 22.32 -9.12
N TRP A 238 11.29 21.68 -9.06
CA TRP A 238 11.15 20.25 -9.36
C TRP A 238 11.60 19.87 -10.76
N ILE A 239 11.41 20.78 -11.73
CA ILE A 239 11.84 20.56 -13.12
C ILE A 239 13.37 20.53 -13.18
N THR A 240 14.02 21.44 -12.49
CA THR A 240 15.49 21.50 -12.40
C THR A 240 16.05 20.26 -11.68
N LEU A 241 15.42 19.83 -10.58
CA LEU A 241 15.82 18.60 -9.89
C LEU A 241 15.71 17.37 -10.80
N LEU A 242 14.59 17.22 -11.52
CA LEU A 242 14.39 16.11 -12.44
C LEU A 242 15.42 16.12 -13.58
N LYS A 243 15.74 17.29 -14.15
CA LYS A 243 16.78 17.41 -15.19
C LYS A 243 18.17 17.02 -14.70
N ASN A 244 18.48 17.32 -13.44
CA ASN A 244 19.77 17.06 -12.82
C ASN A 244 19.83 15.70 -12.11
N ALA A 245 18.75 14.93 -12.10
CA ALA A 245 18.69 13.63 -11.42
C ALA A 245 19.72 12.65 -12.00
N PRO A 246 20.40 11.86 -11.17
CA PRO A 246 21.37 10.89 -11.64
C PRO A 246 20.73 9.85 -12.55
N SER A 247 21.48 9.33 -13.52
CA SER A 247 20.96 8.33 -14.46
C SER A 247 20.36 7.09 -13.77
N THR A 248 20.89 6.75 -12.59
CA THR A 248 20.36 5.65 -11.76
C THR A 248 18.92 5.92 -11.30
N PHE A 249 18.57 7.16 -10.99
CA PHE A 249 17.20 7.56 -10.63
C PHE A 249 16.20 7.12 -11.71
N TRP A 250 16.48 7.46 -12.97
CA TRP A 250 15.61 7.11 -14.09
C TRP A 250 15.58 5.62 -14.42
N LYS A 251 16.74 4.95 -14.32
CA LYS A 251 16.84 3.50 -14.56
C LYS A 251 16.09 2.69 -13.52
N VAL A 252 16.20 3.07 -12.25
CA VAL A 252 15.42 2.46 -11.18
C VAL A 252 13.94 2.81 -11.34
N GLY A 253 13.63 4.04 -11.77
CA GLY A 253 12.26 4.45 -12.11
C GLY A 253 11.63 3.57 -13.19
N LEU A 254 12.39 3.15 -14.21
CA LEU A 254 11.91 2.22 -15.24
C LEU A 254 11.57 0.83 -14.64
N VAL A 255 12.42 0.31 -13.78
CA VAL A 255 12.14 -0.97 -13.08
C VAL A 255 10.88 -0.83 -12.23
N GLN A 256 10.76 0.26 -11.48
CA GLN A 256 9.58 0.58 -10.68
C GLN A 256 8.31 0.67 -11.52
N PHE A 257 8.39 1.21 -12.73
CA PHE A 257 7.24 1.27 -13.63
C PHE A 257 6.64 -0.11 -13.89
N PHE A 258 7.46 -1.09 -14.25
CA PHE A 258 7.01 -2.45 -14.49
C PHE A 258 6.49 -3.13 -13.22
N CYS A 259 7.20 -2.97 -12.11
CA CYS A 259 6.84 -3.60 -10.84
C CYS A 259 5.48 -3.10 -10.32
N TRP A 260 5.29 -1.80 -10.26
CA TRP A 260 4.05 -1.24 -9.70
C TRP A 260 2.86 -1.41 -10.61
N ALA A 261 3.05 -1.43 -11.92
CA ALA A 261 2.00 -1.81 -12.88
C ALA A 261 1.56 -3.27 -12.67
N ALA A 262 2.50 -4.19 -12.49
CA ALA A 262 2.20 -5.60 -12.22
C ALA A 262 1.38 -5.78 -10.93
N PHE A 263 1.80 -5.12 -9.85
CA PHE A 263 1.09 -5.24 -8.56
C PHE A 263 -0.27 -4.54 -8.56
N LEU A 264 -0.45 -3.47 -9.33
CA LEU A 264 -1.78 -2.91 -9.50
C LEU A 264 -2.73 -3.94 -10.12
N TYR A 265 -2.29 -4.67 -11.13
CA TYR A 265 -3.10 -5.73 -11.74
C TYR A 265 -3.36 -6.89 -10.79
N LEU A 266 -2.44 -7.20 -9.89
CA LEU A 266 -2.70 -8.14 -8.79
C LEU A 266 -3.89 -7.69 -7.96
N TRP A 267 -3.88 -6.46 -7.45
CA TRP A 267 -4.95 -5.96 -6.60
C TRP A 267 -6.28 -5.82 -7.34
N ASN A 268 -6.22 -5.37 -8.59
CA ASN A 268 -7.42 -5.15 -9.40
C ASN A 268 -8.10 -6.45 -9.84
N TYR A 269 -7.33 -7.41 -10.35
CA TYR A 269 -7.89 -8.57 -11.04
C TYR A 269 -7.84 -9.88 -10.23
N SER A 270 -7.23 -9.93 -9.05
CA SER A 270 -7.07 -11.17 -8.28
C SER A 270 -8.37 -11.87 -7.98
N THR A 271 -9.40 -11.15 -7.53
CA THR A 271 -10.67 -11.78 -7.16
C THR A 271 -11.31 -12.44 -8.38
N GLY A 272 -11.37 -11.75 -9.51
CA GLY A 272 -11.88 -12.32 -10.75
C GLY A 272 -11.02 -13.48 -11.26
N ALA A 273 -9.70 -13.33 -11.23
CA ALA A 273 -8.78 -14.38 -11.67
C ALA A 273 -8.91 -15.66 -10.85
N ILE A 274 -8.99 -15.56 -9.53
CA ILE A 274 -9.16 -16.72 -8.65
C ILE A 274 -10.55 -17.30 -8.78
N ALA A 275 -11.59 -16.48 -8.93
CA ALA A 275 -12.95 -16.95 -9.19
C ALA A 275 -13.02 -17.76 -10.50
N GLU A 276 -12.42 -17.28 -11.57
CA GLU A 276 -12.35 -17.99 -12.86
C GLU A 276 -11.55 -19.28 -12.75
N THR A 277 -10.38 -19.24 -12.12
CA THR A 277 -9.42 -20.35 -12.12
C THR A 277 -9.80 -21.47 -11.18
N VAL A 278 -10.28 -21.15 -9.98
CA VAL A 278 -10.53 -22.14 -8.90
C VAL A 278 -12.02 -22.48 -8.78
N TRP A 279 -12.90 -21.49 -8.92
CA TRP A 279 -14.35 -21.68 -8.75
C TRP A 279 -15.13 -21.70 -10.07
N ASN A 280 -14.46 -21.59 -11.21
CA ASN A 280 -15.05 -21.62 -12.56
C ASN A 280 -16.25 -20.68 -12.73
N THR A 281 -16.18 -19.48 -12.16
CA THR A 281 -17.22 -18.48 -12.27
C THR A 281 -16.68 -17.13 -12.69
N THR A 282 -17.48 -16.40 -13.47
CA THR A 282 -17.25 -14.99 -13.83
C THR A 282 -18.35 -14.09 -13.28
N ASP A 283 -19.35 -14.66 -12.60
CA ASP A 283 -20.50 -13.93 -12.10
C ASP A 283 -20.23 -13.36 -10.71
N PRO A 284 -20.09 -12.00 -10.57
CA PRO A 284 -19.86 -11.36 -9.28
C PRO A 284 -20.97 -11.53 -8.26
N LYS A 285 -22.15 -11.97 -8.69
CA LYS A 285 -23.34 -12.19 -7.86
C LYS A 285 -23.40 -13.60 -7.28
N SER A 286 -22.53 -14.50 -7.76
CA SER A 286 -22.50 -15.90 -7.31
C SER A 286 -21.88 -16.06 -5.94
N ALA A 287 -22.29 -17.12 -5.23
CA ALA A 287 -21.66 -17.51 -3.96
C ALA A 287 -20.19 -17.91 -4.14
N GLU A 288 -19.87 -18.52 -5.27
CA GLU A 288 -18.53 -18.94 -5.67
C GLU A 288 -17.59 -17.73 -5.83
N PHE A 289 -18.06 -16.65 -6.43
CA PHE A 289 -17.27 -15.41 -6.54
C PHE A 289 -16.97 -14.82 -5.15
N GLN A 290 -17.94 -14.81 -4.26
CA GLN A 290 -17.75 -14.32 -2.90
C GLN A 290 -16.80 -15.21 -2.09
N ALA A 291 -16.85 -16.53 -2.29
CA ALA A 291 -15.88 -17.47 -1.72
C ALA A 291 -14.47 -17.21 -2.24
N ALA A 292 -14.31 -16.95 -3.54
CA ALA A 292 -13.05 -16.55 -4.14
C ALA A 292 -12.51 -15.24 -3.54
N GLY A 293 -13.38 -14.25 -3.30
CA GLY A 293 -13.00 -13.00 -2.65
C GLY A 293 -12.44 -13.20 -1.24
N ASN A 294 -13.07 -14.07 -0.44
CA ASN A 294 -12.51 -14.43 0.88
C ASN A 294 -11.15 -15.11 0.76
N TRP A 295 -11.00 -16.01 -0.22
CA TRP A 295 -9.76 -16.74 -0.42
C TRP A 295 -8.63 -15.84 -0.91
N VAL A 296 -8.90 -14.84 -1.74
CA VAL A 296 -7.92 -13.83 -2.15
C VAL A 296 -7.34 -13.10 -0.94
N GLY A 297 -8.15 -12.80 0.08
CA GLY A 297 -7.64 -12.26 1.34
C GLY A 297 -6.62 -13.19 2.00
N ILE A 298 -6.91 -14.49 2.07
CA ILE A 298 -5.97 -15.50 2.57
C ILE A 298 -4.69 -15.56 1.71
N LEU A 299 -4.82 -15.51 0.40
CA LEU A 299 -3.69 -15.52 -0.53
C LEU A 299 -2.81 -14.26 -0.36
N PHE A 300 -3.39 -13.11 -0.13
CA PHE A 300 -2.63 -11.89 0.18
C PHE A 300 -1.89 -11.99 1.52
N ALA A 301 -2.48 -12.64 2.51
CA ALA A 301 -1.79 -12.94 3.77
C ALA A 301 -0.61 -13.89 3.55
N VAL A 302 -0.77 -14.91 2.71
CA VAL A 302 0.31 -15.83 2.30
C VAL A 302 1.42 -15.08 1.56
N GLN A 303 1.07 -14.16 0.67
CA GLN A 303 2.03 -13.28 0.00
C GLN A 303 2.83 -12.45 1.02
N ALA A 304 2.18 -11.88 2.04
CA ALA A 304 2.86 -11.14 3.09
C ALA A 304 3.84 -12.02 3.86
N VAL A 305 3.48 -13.25 4.18
CA VAL A 305 4.38 -14.25 4.80
C VAL A 305 5.56 -14.53 3.87
N GLY A 306 5.32 -14.77 2.59
CA GLY A 306 6.37 -14.99 1.59
C GLY A 306 7.35 -13.81 1.51
N SER A 307 6.83 -12.59 1.59
CA SER A 307 7.64 -11.37 1.62
C SER A 307 8.56 -11.31 2.86
N VAL A 308 8.03 -11.62 4.03
CA VAL A 308 8.83 -11.64 5.28
C VAL A 308 9.92 -12.71 5.22
N LEU A 309 9.59 -13.91 4.76
CA LEU A 309 10.57 -14.99 4.61
C LEU A 309 11.67 -14.62 3.62
N TRP A 310 11.30 -14.03 2.48
CA TRP A 310 12.27 -13.61 1.47
C TRP A 310 13.14 -12.43 1.92
N ALA A 311 12.63 -11.55 2.76
CA ALA A 311 13.40 -10.46 3.35
C ALA A 311 14.61 -10.96 4.17
N VAL A 312 14.54 -12.16 4.74
CA VAL A 312 15.66 -12.82 5.41
C VAL A 312 16.69 -13.38 4.42
N VAL A 313 16.24 -13.76 3.23
CA VAL A 313 17.10 -14.31 2.17
C VAL A 313 17.85 -13.20 1.41
N LEU A 314 17.21 -12.05 1.18
CA LEU A 314 17.75 -10.95 0.38
C LEU A 314 19.18 -10.51 0.79
N PRO A 315 19.51 -10.32 2.07
CA PRO A 315 20.85 -9.88 2.49
C PRO A 315 21.95 -10.92 2.22
N GLN A 316 21.58 -12.17 1.93
CA GLN A 316 22.55 -13.24 1.66
C GLN A 316 23.13 -13.18 0.24
N PHE A 317 22.52 -12.43 -0.66
CA PHE A 317 23.03 -12.20 -2.00
C PHE A 317 24.22 -11.25 -1.96
N LYS A 318 25.36 -11.67 -2.54
CA LYS A 318 26.55 -10.84 -2.67
C LYS A 318 26.36 -9.68 -3.66
N ASN A 319 25.48 -9.83 -4.64
CA ASN A 319 25.21 -8.87 -5.69
C ASN A 319 23.77 -8.36 -5.59
N THR A 320 23.60 -7.10 -5.22
CA THR A 320 22.31 -6.44 -5.03
C THR A 320 21.44 -6.43 -6.31
N LYS A 321 22.05 -6.24 -7.47
CA LYS A 321 21.32 -6.31 -8.76
C LYS A 321 20.79 -7.72 -9.02
N MET A 322 21.63 -8.73 -8.76
CA MET A 322 21.22 -10.12 -8.91
C MET A 322 20.09 -10.48 -7.93
N ALA A 323 20.20 -10.03 -6.68
CA ALA A 323 19.14 -10.21 -5.68
C ALA A 323 17.82 -9.62 -6.17
N TYR A 324 17.84 -8.40 -6.68
CA TYR A 324 16.65 -7.72 -7.20
C TYR A 324 16.07 -8.46 -8.41
N SER A 325 16.90 -8.74 -9.42
CA SER A 325 16.46 -9.40 -10.65
C SER A 325 15.88 -10.79 -10.39
N VAL A 326 16.57 -11.63 -9.61
CA VAL A 326 16.09 -12.99 -9.26
C VAL A 326 14.76 -12.94 -8.51
N SER A 327 14.61 -12.03 -7.55
CA SER A 327 13.38 -11.86 -6.79
C SER A 327 12.20 -11.49 -7.69
N LEU A 328 12.42 -10.58 -8.65
CA LEU A 328 11.37 -10.19 -9.60
C LEU A 328 11.03 -11.31 -10.58
N ILE A 329 12.00 -12.13 -11.01
CA ILE A 329 11.75 -13.31 -11.84
C ILE A 329 10.90 -14.32 -11.07
N ILE A 330 11.24 -14.62 -9.83
CA ILE A 330 10.45 -15.51 -8.97
C ILE A 330 9.02 -15.01 -8.85
N GLY A 331 8.83 -13.72 -8.55
CA GLY A 331 7.51 -13.11 -8.48
C GLY A 331 6.75 -13.17 -9.81
N GLY A 332 7.42 -12.88 -10.92
CA GLY A 332 6.83 -12.92 -12.27
C GLY A 332 6.39 -14.31 -12.68
N VAL A 333 7.19 -15.35 -12.37
CA VAL A 333 6.81 -16.75 -12.58
C VAL A 333 5.62 -17.11 -11.69
N GLY A 334 5.60 -16.65 -10.44
CA GLY A 334 4.46 -16.81 -9.53
C GLY A 334 3.17 -16.26 -10.12
N PHE A 335 3.19 -15.03 -10.65
CA PHE A 335 2.04 -14.46 -11.34
C PHE A 335 1.56 -15.32 -12.52
N ALA A 336 2.47 -15.76 -13.36
CA ALA A 336 2.17 -16.56 -14.54
C ALA A 336 1.61 -17.97 -14.20
N LEU A 337 1.90 -18.50 -13.03
CA LEU A 337 1.39 -19.80 -12.58
C LEU A 337 -0.08 -19.74 -12.12
N ILE A 338 -0.60 -18.59 -11.71
CA ILE A 338 -1.95 -18.49 -11.14
C ILE A 338 -3.01 -19.12 -12.05
N PRO A 339 -3.10 -18.81 -13.36
CA PRO A 339 -4.15 -19.36 -14.23
C PRO A 339 -4.12 -20.88 -14.42
N PHE A 340 -3.01 -21.52 -14.09
CA PHE A 340 -2.80 -22.95 -14.31
C PHE A 340 -3.05 -23.84 -13.09
N LEU A 341 -3.24 -23.23 -11.91
CA LEU A 341 -3.45 -23.95 -10.66
C LEU A 341 -4.91 -23.83 -10.22
N HIS A 342 -5.68 -24.87 -10.48
CA HIS A 342 -7.13 -24.90 -10.25
C HIS A 342 -7.53 -25.28 -8.82
N ASP A 343 -6.60 -25.71 -8.00
CA ASP A 343 -6.84 -26.01 -6.59
C ASP A 343 -6.54 -24.79 -5.71
N GLN A 344 -7.44 -24.48 -4.79
CA GLN A 344 -7.31 -23.30 -3.93
C GLN A 344 -6.05 -23.31 -3.06
N TYR A 345 -5.61 -24.48 -2.59
CA TYR A 345 -4.43 -24.60 -1.72
C TYR A 345 -3.13 -24.56 -2.54
N LEU A 346 -3.13 -25.04 -3.77
CA LEU A 346 -1.99 -24.91 -4.67
C LEU A 346 -1.69 -23.45 -5.03
N GLN A 347 -2.66 -22.55 -4.94
CA GLN A 347 -2.47 -21.12 -5.12
C GLN A 347 -1.54 -20.49 -4.06
N PHE A 348 -1.28 -21.16 -2.95
CA PHE A 348 -0.28 -20.68 -1.97
C PHE A 348 1.12 -20.58 -2.58
N ILE A 349 1.48 -21.46 -3.50
CA ILE A 349 2.80 -21.48 -4.15
C ILE A 349 3.06 -20.17 -4.92
N PRO A 350 2.23 -19.78 -5.92
CA PRO A 350 2.45 -18.55 -6.65
C PRO A 350 2.40 -17.31 -5.74
N PHE A 351 1.54 -17.27 -4.74
CA PHE A 351 1.47 -16.09 -3.85
C PHE A 351 2.68 -15.99 -2.91
N LEU A 352 3.26 -17.09 -2.45
CA LEU A 352 4.56 -17.06 -1.76
C LEU A 352 5.67 -16.52 -2.69
N MET A 353 5.69 -16.93 -3.95
CA MET A 353 6.65 -16.44 -4.95
C MET A 353 6.46 -14.95 -5.24
N ILE A 354 5.24 -14.49 -5.37
CA ILE A 354 4.91 -13.06 -5.55
C ILE A 354 5.40 -12.25 -4.34
N GLY A 355 5.32 -12.80 -3.14
CA GLY A 355 5.88 -12.22 -1.93
C GLY A 355 7.37 -11.93 -2.02
N ALA A 356 8.14 -12.79 -2.67
CA ALA A 356 9.57 -12.55 -2.91
C ALA A 356 9.81 -11.31 -3.79
N GLY A 357 9.06 -11.17 -4.87
CA GLY A 357 9.09 -9.97 -5.72
C GLY A 357 8.71 -8.71 -4.94
N TRP A 358 7.67 -8.80 -4.12
CA TRP A 358 7.23 -7.69 -3.28
C TRP A 358 8.30 -7.22 -2.30
N ALA A 359 8.96 -8.14 -1.59
CA ALA A 359 10.03 -7.82 -0.66
C ALA A 359 11.16 -7.04 -1.34
N ALA A 360 11.58 -7.50 -2.52
CA ALA A 360 12.68 -6.87 -3.26
C ALA A 360 12.29 -5.49 -3.81
N MET A 361 11.09 -5.33 -4.35
CA MET A 361 10.66 -4.05 -4.91
C MET A 361 10.40 -2.97 -3.85
N LEU A 362 10.18 -3.34 -2.60
CA LEU A 362 10.10 -2.37 -1.50
C LEU A 362 11.49 -1.93 -1.00
N ALA A 363 12.46 -2.83 -0.99
CA ALA A 363 13.78 -2.58 -0.40
C ALA A 363 14.82 -2.04 -1.41
N MET A 364 14.93 -2.68 -2.57
CA MET A 364 16.04 -2.44 -3.49
C MET A 364 16.02 -1.07 -4.19
N PRO A 365 14.90 -0.53 -4.68
CA PRO A 365 14.87 0.75 -5.37
C PRO A 365 15.40 1.90 -4.51
N PHE A 366 14.97 1.97 -3.26
CA PHE A 366 15.43 3.00 -2.33
C PHE A 366 16.94 2.89 -2.05
N THR A 367 17.46 1.67 -1.92
CA THR A 367 18.90 1.43 -1.74
C THR A 367 19.70 1.98 -2.92
N PHE A 368 19.29 1.67 -4.14
CA PHE A 368 19.99 2.16 -5.34
C PHE A 368 19.92 3.68 -5.48
N VAL A 369 18.75 4.26 -5.25
CA VAL A 369 18.52 5.70 -5.44
C VAL A 369 19.18 6.51 -4.35
N THR A 370 19.11 6.12 -3.09
CA THR A 370 19.78 6.83 -1.98
C THR A 370 21.28 6.79 -2.14
N ASN A 371 21.85 5.67 -2.56
CA ASN A 371 23.29 5.58 -2.86
C ASN A 371 23.70 6.48 -4.02
N ALA A 372 22.88 6.58 -5.07
CA ALA A 372 23.15 7.42 -6.23
C ALA A 372 23.02 8.92 -5.93
N LEU A 373 22.18 9.28 -4.96
CA LEU A 373 21.93 10.67 -4.56
C LEU A 373 22.93 11.20 -3.54
N GLN A 374 23.86 10.37 -3.06
CA GLN A 374 24.91 10.85 -2.16
C GLN A 374 25.72 11.96 -2.83
N GLY A 375 25.79 13.13 -2.17
CA GLY A 375 26.51 14.31 -2.65
C GLY A 375 25.73 15.21 -3.62
N TYR A 376 24.45 14.89 -3.95
CA TYR A 376 23.64 15.75 -4.84
C TYR A 376 22.94 16.91 -4.12
N GLY A 377 22.84 16.90 -2.78
CA GLY A 377 21.95 17.81 -2.05
C GLY A 377 20.46 17.50 -2.31
N HIS A 378 19.57 18.15 -1.58
CA HIS A 378 18.10 17.99 -1.75
C HIS A 378 17.61 16.54 -1.73
N MET A 379 18.21 15.67 -0.91
CA MET A 379 17.88 14.24 -0.82
C MET A 379 16.39 14.01 -0.59
N GLY A 380 15.79 14.78 0.32
CA GLY A 380 14.36 14.67 0.64
C GLY A 380 13.46 14.98 -0.55
N ALA A 381 13.79 16.05 -1.30
CA ALA A 381 13.04 16.43 -2.50
C ALA A 381 13.15 15.36 -3.59
N TYR A 382 14.34 14.79 -3.81
CA TYR A 382 14.52 13.69 -4.76
C TYR A 382 13.73 12.43 -4.36
N LEU A 383 13.69 12.08 -3.07
CA LEU A 383 12.92 10.94 -2.58
C LEU A 383 11.41 11.20 -2.71
N GLY A 384 10.97 12.45 -2.51
CA GLY A 384 9.60 12.87 -2.79
C GLY A 384 9.23 12.69 -4.27
N LEU A 385 10.10 13.14 -5.18
CA LEU A 385 9.93 12.94 -6.63
C LEU A 385 9.98 11.45 -7.01
N PHE A 386 10.81 10.66 -6.31
CA PHE A 386 10.90 9.22 -6.54
C PHE A 386 9.59 8.49 -6.18
N ASN A 387 8.80 9.02 -5.26
CA ASN A 387 7.45 8.49 -5.00
C ASN A 387 6.55 8.55 -6.25
N GLY A 388 6.80 9.46 -7.17
CA GLY A 388 6.14 9.49 -8.48
C GLY A 388 6.38 8.22 -9.30
N THR A 389 7.54 7.58 -9.16
CA THR A 389 7.85 6.30 -9.83
C THR A 389 7.04 5.12 -9.27
N ILE A 390 6.39 5.31 -8.14
CA ILE A 390 5.47 4.36 -7.52
C ILE A 390 4.04 4.62 -7.98
N CYS A 391 3.60 5.87 -7.93
CA CYS A 391 2.20 6.24 -8.17
C CYS A 391 1.84 6.34 -9.65
N ILE A 392 2.72 6.93 -10.48
CA ILE A 392 2.46 7.14 -11.91
C ILE A 392 2.27 5.81 -12.65
N PRO A 393 3.11 4.78 -12.47
CA PRO A 393 2.89 3.48 -13.11
C PRO A 393 1.54 2.84 -12.77
N GLN A 394 1.10 3.00 -11.52
CA GLN A 394 -0.19 2.48 -11.08
C GLN A 394 -1.35 3.21 -11.78
N ILE A 395 -1.27 4.53 -11.91
CA ILE A 395 -2.27 5.33 -12.64
C ILE A 395 -2.31 4.91 -14.11
N VAL A 396 -1.16 4.79 -14.77
CA VAL A 396 -1.07 4.36 -16.16
C VAL A 396 -1.64 2.94 -16.34
N ALA A 397 -1.25 2.00 -15.47
CA ALA A 397 -1.76 0.64 -15.49
C ALA A 397 -3.29 0.59 -15.28
N ALA A 398 -3.82 1.40 -14.37
CA ALA A 398 -5.25 1.51 -14.13
C ALA A 398 -6.01 2.04 -15.35
N ILE A 399 -5.48 3.03 -16.05
CA ILE A 399 -6.08 3.57 -17.29
C ILE A 399 -6.06 2.52 -18.40
N CYS A 400 -4.98 1.78 -18.56
CA CYS A 400 -4.79 0.81 -19.63
C CYS A 400 -5.44 -0.56 -19.35
N GLY A 401 -5.78 -0.86 -18.08
CA GLY A 401 -6.16 -2.21 -17.63
C GLY A 401 -7.32 -2.81 -18.42
N GLY A 402 -8.40 -2.07 -18.61
CA GLY A 402 -9.57 -2.55 -19.37
C GLY A 402 -9.25 -2.84 -20.83
N THR A 403 -8.44 -1.99 -21.47
CA THR A 403 -7.99 -2.20 -22.86
C THR A 403 -7.14 -3.45 -22.98
N ILE A 404 -6.18 -3.65 -22.07
CA ILE A 404 -5.31 -4.83 -22.05
C ILE A 404 -6.15 -6.09 -21.81
N LEU A 405 -7.10 -6.05 -20.88
CA LEU A 405 -8.02 -7.16 -20.61
C LEU A 405 -8.74 -7.59 -21.89
N GLY A 406 -9.25 -6.64 -22.67
CA GLY A 406 -9.90 -6.92 -23.95
C GLY A 406 -8.97 -7.54 -24.98
N LEU A 407 -7.70 -7.14 -25.01
CA LEU A 407 -6.70 -7.64 -25.95
C LEU A 407 -6.23 -9.07 -25.62
N VAL A 408 -6.20 -9.45 -24.35
CA VAL A 408 -5.68 -10.77 -23.91
C VAL A 408 -6.76 -11.86 -23.79
N GLY A 409 -8.00 -11.60 -24.18
CA GLY A 409 -9.05 -12.62 -24.23
C GLY A 409 -10.18 -12.42 -23.25
N SER A 410 -10.21 -11.30 -22.53
CA SER A 410 -11.31 -10.90 -21.61
C SER A 410 -11.44 -11.75 -20.34
N HIS A 411 -10.46 -12.60 -20.06
CA HIS A 411 -10.38 -13.34 -18.81
C HIS A 411 -9.46 -12.62 -17.82
N GLN A 412 -9.95 -12.40 -16.59
CA GLN A 412 -9.16 -11.73 -15.56
C GLN A 412 -7.95 -12.57 -15.14
N SER A 413 -8.04 -13.89 -15.25
CA SER A 413 -6.92 -14.81 -15.04
C SER A 413 -5.74 -14.54 -16.00
N ASP A 414 -6.01 -14.13 -17.25
CA ASP A 414 -4.95 -13.79 -18.23
C ASP A 414 -4.21 -12.50 -17.82
N MET A 415 -4.85 -11.60 -17.09
CA MET A 415 -4.19 -10.42 -16.53
C MET A 415 -3.10 -10.75 -15.52
N MET A 416 -3.15 -11.93 -14.90
CA MET A 416 -2.07 -12.42 -14.05
C MET A 416 -0.82 -12.77 -14.87
N ILE A 417 -1.00 -13.32 -16.07
CA ILE A 417 0.11 -13.52 -17.01
C ILE A 417 0.70 -12.21 -17.46
N VAL A 418 -0.14 -11.22 -17.76
CA VAL A 418 0.32 -9.85 -18.10
C VAL A 418 1.14 -9.26 -16.95
N ALA A 419 0.68 -9.38 -15.72
CA ALA A 419 1.40 -8.92 -14.55
C ALA A 419 2.76 -9.66 -14.39
N GLY A 420 2.78 -10.96 -14.65
CA GLY A 420 4.01 -11.76 -14.66
C GLY A 420 5.02 -11.29 -15.71
N VAL A 421 4.56 -11.02 -16.93
CA VAL A 421 5.39 -10.49 -18.01
C VAL A 421 5.95 -9.11 -17.66
N LEU A 422 5.13 -8.22 -17.08
CA LEU A 422 5.59 -6.91 -16.62
C LEU A 422 6.67 -7.03 -15.54
N LEU A 423 6.48 -7.92 -14.58
CA LEU A 423 7.46 -8.11 -13.51
C LEU A 423 8.78 -8.69 -14.02
N ILE A 424 8.73 -9.62 -14.98
CA ILE A 424 9.94 -10.16 -15.65
C ILE A 424 10.60 -9.06 -16.50
N ALA A 425 9.84 -8.21 -17.19
CA ALA A 425 10.41 -7.05 -17.88
C ALA A 425 11.12 -6.09 -16.90
N GLY A 426 10.55 -5.90 -15.72
CA GLY A 426 11.22 -5.19 -14.62
C GLY A 426 12.55 -5.86 -14.21
N ALA A 427 12.55 -7.18 -14.07
CA ALA A 427 13.76 -7.96 -13.74
C ALA A 427 14.88 -7.79 -14.79
N LEU A 428 14.54 -7.84 -16.07
CA LEU A 428 15.49 -7.60 -17.16
C LEU A 428 16.00 -6.15 -17.15
N SER A 429 15.14 -5.20 -16.84
CA SER A 429 15.50 -3.78 -16.74
C SER A 429 16.48 -3.48 -15.61
N VAL A 430 16.55 -4.31 -14.56
CA VAL A 430 17.56 -4.18 -13.49
C VAL A 430 18.99 -4.21 -14.08
N GLY A 431 19.20 -4.91 -15.18
CA GLY A 431 20.50 -5.02 -15.86
C GLY A 431 21.10 -3.66 -16.23
N ILE A 432 20.25 -2.67 -16.58
CA ILE A 432 20.72 -1.34 -17.00
C ILE A 432 21.19 -0.43 -15.84
N ILE A 433 20.87 -0.79 -14.58
CA ILE A 433 21.28 -0.01 -13.41
C ILE A 433 22.81 -0.12 -13.27
N LYS A 434 23.48 1.04 -13.22
CA LYS A 434 24.92 1.11 -12.95
C LYS A 434 25.12 1.29 -11.45
N VAL A 435 25.74 0.33 -10.81
CA VAL A 435 26.19 0.45 -9.42
C VAL A 435 27.60 1.03 -9.45
N LYS A 436 27.83 2.14 -8.79
CA LYS A 436 29.21 2.61 -8.54
C LYS A 436 29.90 1.53 -7.68
N LYS A 437 31.02 1.04 -8.17
CA LYS A 437 31.89 0.13 -7.41
C LYS A 437 32.49 0.84 -6.21
#